data_d47838aadbc8e38e2a3c06359a92a779
#
_entry.id   d47838aadbc8e38e2a3c06359a92a779
#
_cell.length_a   1.000
_cell.length_b   1.000
_cell.length_c   1.000
_cell.angle_alpha   90.00
_cell.angle_beta   90.00
_cell.angle_gamma   90.00
#
_symmetry.space_group_name_H-M   'P 1'
#
loop_
_entity.id
_entity.type
_entity.pdbx_description
1 polymer ?
#
loop_
_entity_poly.entity_id
_entity_poly.type
_entity_poly.pdbx_seq_one_letter_code
_entity_poly.pdbx_strand_id
1 'polypeptide(L)'
;HRMLGDNVLHPIGWDAFGLPAENAAIENKLSPKDWTNSNIKNMREQLKSMGFSYDWDREISTCSENYYKWEQWFFIELYKKNLVYKKESLVNWDPIDNTVLANEQVIDGKGWRSGADIQKKKISQWFLKTTSYSEDLLGDLTELEGHWPDNVVTMQKNWIGESDGAELSFKTLINEDIVVFTTRPDTLFGVSFICIAADHSFIEKCNIDIKAYCENLLNKESNNKEQGSPEGLFTGIYAIHPMTKKQIPIWVANYVLTGYGTGAVMGVPAHDQRDYNFALKYDLEIIKVISNDDTDAEVYTGNGKLINSSIFNNLDSKIAVKSILDFIVEKNVGKSVKNYKLRDWGISRQRYWGCPIPIIYREDGEILPVDETELPIKLPDDIDFSKGGNPLENHPTWKYTKCKKTGLNAIRETDTLDTFFESSWYQSRFCSPNDDKSMIGDEANYWLPVDIYI
;
A
#
# COMPACT_ATOMS: atom_id res chain seq x y z
N HIS A 1 2.38 -39.42 6.10
CA HIS A 1 3.43 -39.11 7.09
C HIS A 1 3.14 -39.78 8.46
N ARG A 2 1.97 -39.61 9.10
CA ARG A 2 1.67 -40.27 10.40
C ARG A 2 1.89 -41.76 10.36
N MET A 3 1.49 -42.47 9.28
CA MET A 3 1.73 -43.90 9.13
C MET A 3 3.20 -44.29 8.93
N LEU A 4 4.03 -43.31 8.52
CA LEU A 4 5.50 -43.47 8.39
C LEU A 4 6.21 -43.21 9.72
N GLY A 5 5.49 -42.77 10.76
CA GLY A 5 6.04 -42.47 12.07
C GLY A 5 6.43 -41.01 12.27
N ASP A 6 6.13 -40.16 11.30
CA ASP A 6 6.41 -38.71 11.42
C ASP A 6 5.45 -38.06 12.42
N ASN A 7 5.94 -37.06 13.14
CA ASN A 7 5.11 -36.18 13.94
C ASN A 7 4.48 -35.14 12.99
N VAL A 8 3.16 -35.08 12.93
CA VAL A 8 2.43 -34.25 11.95
C VAL A 8 1.49 -33.28 12.65
N LEU A 9 1.74 -32.00 12.50
CA LEU A 9 0.82 -30.93 12.85
C LEU A 9 -0.05 -30.61 11.61
N HIS A 10 -1.35 -30.93 11.69
CA HIS A 10 -2.34 -30.61 10.65
C HIS A 10 -3.50 -29.84 11.28
N PRO A 11 -3.32 -28.54 11.54
CA PRO A 11 -4.27 -27.71 12.28
C PRO A 11 -5.42 -27.25 11.40
N ILE A 12 -6.45 -26.71 12.04
CA ILE A 12 -7.58 -26.01 11.43
C ILE A 12 -7.83 -24.70 12.17
N GLY A 13 -8.25 -23.66 11.44
CA GLY A 13 -8.63 -22.39 12.03
C GLY A 13 -9.66 -21.66 11.20
N TRP A 14 -10.23 -20.63 11.79
CA TRP A 14 -11.29 -19.84 11.23
C TRP A 14 -10.83 -18.39 11.11
N ASP A 15 -10.67 -17.92 9.88
CA ASP A 15 -10.50 -16.50 9.60
C ASP A 15 -11.89 -15.87 9.65
N ALA A 16 -12.23 -15.30 10.80
CA ALA A 16 -13.62 -15.17 11.21
C ALA A 16 -14.10 -13.71 11.35
N PHE A 17 -13.22 -12.76 11.28
CA PHE A 17 -13.59 -11.35 11.21
C PHE A 17 -13.89 -10.91 9.77
N GLY A 18 -14.42 -9.72 9.61
CA GLY A 18 -14.57 -9.05 8.34
C GLY A 18 -15.99 -8.73 7.90
N LEU A 19 -16.06 -7.88 6.90
CA LEU A 19 -17.29 -7.36 6.32
C LEU A 19 -18.24 -8.45 5.78
N PRO A 20 -17.78 -9.59 5.21
CA PRO A 20 -18.68 -10.65 4.78
C PRO A 20 -19.56 -11.19 5.88
N ALA A 21 -18.97 -11.48 7.04
CA ALA A 21 -19.70 -11.99 8.20
C ALA A 21 -20.61 -10.92 8.80
N GLU A 22 -20.15 -9.65 8.84
CA GLU A 22 -20.93 -8.53 9.32
C GLU A 22 -22.18 -8.30 8.47
N ASN A 23 -22.05 -8.19 7.14
CA ASN A 23 -23.17 -7.98 6.22
C ASN A 23 -24.17 -9.14 6.29
N ALA A 24 -23.70 -10.38 6.26
CA ALA A 24 -24.57 -11.55 6.37
C ALA A 24 -25.32 -11.58 7.71
N ALA A 25 -24.68 -11.20 8.80
CA ALA A 25 -25.34 -11.12 10.11
C ALA A 25 -26.42 -10.04 10.14
N ILE A 26 -26.15 -8.86 9.57
CA ILE A 26 -27.13 -7.77 9.46
C ILE A 26 -28.34 -8.21 8.65
N GLU A 27 -28.14 -8.84 7.48
CA GLU A 27 -29.21 -9.37 6.63
C GLU A 27 -30.09 -10.38 7.37
N ASN A 28 -29.47 -11.23 8.18
CA ASN A 28 -30.16 -12.26 8.99
C ASN A 28 -30.66 -11.72 10.34
N LYS A 29 -30.46 -10.44 10.66
CA LYS A 29 -30.87 -9.81 11.94
C LYS A 29 -30.28 -10.49 13.17
N LEU A 30 -29.04 -10.92 13.05
CA LEU A 30 -28.25 -11.54 14.11
C LEU A 30 -27.04 -10.65 14.44
N SER A 31 -26.42 -10.87 15.61
CA SER A 31 -25.13 -10.26 15.87
C SER A 31 -24.05 -10.94 15.01
N PRO A 32 -23.05 -10.21 14.51
CA PRO A 32 -21.92 -10.83 13.79
C PRO A 32 -21.21 -11.93 14.60
N LYS A 33 -21.11 -11.77 15.90
CA LYS A 33 -20.55 -12.76 16.84
C LYS A 33 -21.33 -14.06 16.83
N ASP A 34 -22.67 -13.98 16.98
CA ASP A 34 -23.53 -15.17 17.03
C ASP A 34 -23.59 -15.86 15.66
N TRP A 35 -23.71 -15.09 14.60
CA TRP A 35 -23.67 -15.59 13.22
C TRP A 35 -22.39 -16.36 12.94
N THR A 36 -21.26 -15.75 13.22
CA THR A 36 -19.93 -16.35 13.00
C THR A 36 -19.73 -17.62 13.83
N ASN A 37 -20.04 -17.58 15.13
CA ASN A 37 -19.90 -18.72 16.00
C ASN A 37 -20.81 -19.88 15.60
N SER A 38 -22.02 -19.59 15.14
CA SER A 38 -22.94 -20.60 14.62
C SER A 38 -22.40 -21.27 13.37
N ASN A 39 -21.84 -20.48 12.45
CA ASN A 39 -21.24 -21.00 11.22
C ASN A 39 -20.00 -21.85 11.51
N ILE A 40 -19.11 -21.39 12.39
CA ILE A 40 -17.93 -22.16 12.82
C ILE A 40 -18.35 -23.52 13.39
N LYS A 41 -19.35 -23.52 14.27
CA LYS A 41 -19.88 -24.78 14.83
C LYS A 41 -20.38 -25.73 13.75
N ASN A 42 -21.18 -25.23 12.83
CA ASN A 42 -21.72 -26.04 11.74
C ASN A 42 -20.63 -26.60 10.82
N MET A 43 -19.68 -25.74 10.37
CA MET A 43 -18.56 -26.18 9.54
C MET A 43 -17.67 -27.20 10.26
N ARG A 44 -17.41 -27.01 11.55
CA ARG A 44 -16.66 -27.96 12.37
C ARG A 44 -17.32 -29.32 12.39
N GLU A 45 -18.63 -29.37 12.60
CA GLU A 45 -19.41 -30.65 12.61
C GLU A 45 -19.35 -31.30 11.22
N GLN A 46 -19.48 -30.55 10.13
CA GLN A 46 -19.35 -31.07 8.77
C GLN A 46 -17.97 -31.66 8.50
N LEU A 47 -16.89 -30.93 8.83
CA LEU A 47 -15.52 -31.41 8.64
C LEU A 47 -15.23 -32.69 9.48
N LYS A 48 -15.73 -32.73 10.70
CA LYS A 48 -15.64 -33.97 11.54
C LYS A 48 -16.40 -35.13 10.94
N SER A 49 -17.57 -34.87 10.36
CA SER A 49 -18.37 -35.93 9.72
C SER A 49 -17.72 -36.51 8.46
N MET A 50 -16.90 -35.69 7.75
CA MET A 50 -16.11 -36.13 6.60
C MET A 50 -14.85 -36.92 7.00
N GLY A 51 -14.54 -37.01 8.29
CA GLY A 51 -13.41 -37.79 8.79
C GLY A 51 -12.04 -37.14 8.60
N PHE A 52 -11.98 -35.84 8.43
CA PHE A 52 -10.69 -35.11 8.37
C PHE A 52 -9.95 -35.23 9.70
N SER A 53 -8.68 -35.62 9.62
CA SER A 53 -7.81 -35.84 10.78
C SER A 53 -7.06 -34.56 11.17
N TYR A 54 -7.79 -33.45 11.32
CA TYR A 54 -7.22 -32.22 11.86
C TYR A 54 -6.85 -32.39 13.34
N ASP A 55 -5.88 -31.59 13.75
CA ASP A 55 -5.50 -31.45 15.16
C ASP A 55 -6.46 -30.45 15.84
N TRP A 56 -7.64 -30.96 16.22
CA TRP A 56 -8.72 -30.12 16.76
C TRP A 56 -8.38 -29.46 18.09
N ASP A 57 -7.39 -29.96 18.83
CA ASP A 57 -6.93 -29.38 20.08
C ASP A 57 -6.11 -28.09 19.82
N ARG A 58 -5.70 -27.88 18.56
CA ARG A 58 -4.97 -26.69 18.10
C ARG A 58 -5.84 -25.75 17.26
N GLU A 59 -7.16 -25.95 17.31
CA GLU A 59 -8.12 -25.10 16.62
C GLU A 59 -8.04 -23.66 17.14
N ILE A 60 -7.98 -22.68 16.22
CA ILE A 60 -8.01 -21.24 16.54
C ILE A 60 -9.14 -20.55 15.78
N SER A 61 -9.57 -19.39 16.28
CA SER A 61 -10.46 -18.48 15.58
C SER A 61 -9.94 -17.05 15.73
N THR A 62 -9.77 -16.36 14.62
CA THR A 62 -9.19 -15.00 14.63
C THR A 62 -10.08 -14.00 15.37
N CYS A 63 -11.41 -14.22 15.43
CA CYS A 63 -12.33 -13.35 16.18
C CYS A 63 -12.41 -13.67 17.69
N SER A 64 -11.64 -14.65 18.18
CA SER A 64 -11.62 -14.95 19.61
C SER A 64 -10.72 -13.99 20.38
N GLU A 65 -11.16 -13.61 21.59
CA GLU A 65 -10.47 -12.65 22.45
C GLU A 65 -9.04 -13.06 22.79
N ASN A 66 -8.78 -14.37 22.95
CA ASN A 66 -7.45 -14.91 23.22
C ASN A 66 -6.53 -14.92 21.99
N TYR A 67 -7.09 -14.78 20.79
CA TYR A 67 -6.32 -14.64 19.56
C TYR A 67 -6.03 -13.15 19.30
N TYR A 68 -7.06 -12.32 19.13
CA TYR A 68 -6.84 -10.91 18.74
C TYR A 68 -6.23 -10.04 19.85
N LYS A 69 -6.22 -10.49 21.11
CA LYS A 69 -5.40 -9.89 22.16
C LYS A 69 -3.94 -9.73 21.74
N TRP A 70 -3.41 -10.75 21.07
CA TRP A 70 -2.01 -10.75 20.63
C TRP A 70 -1.78 -9.87 19.41
N GLU A 71 -2.77 -9.71 18.56
CA GLU A 71 -2.73 -8.75 17.45
C GLU A 71 -2.68 -7.32 17.97
N GLN A 72 -3.50 -7.02 18.96
CA GLN A 72 -3.49 -5.73 19.62
C GLN A 72 -2.14 -5.46 20.30
N TRP A 73 -1.60 -6.45 21.00
CA TRP A 73 -0.28 -6.36 21.58
C TRP A 73 0.80 -6.15 20.50
N PHE A 74 0.75 -6.88 19.41
CA PHE A 74 1.69 -6.75 18.30
C PHE A 74 1.59 -5.37 17.64
N PHE A 75 0.40 -4.85 17.46
CA PHE A 75 0.22 -3.47 16.98
C PHE A 75 0.89 -2.46 17.92
N ILE A 76 0.76 -2.62 19.24
CA ILE A 76 1.43 -1.74 20.22
C ILE A 76 2.95 -1.83 20.09
N GLU A 77 3.50 -3.01 19.89
CA GLU A 77 4.95 -3.20 19.67
C GLU A 77 5.42 -2.54 18.36
N LEU A 78 4.64 -2.67 17.29
CA LEU A 78 4.91 -1.96 16.03
C LEU A 78 4.84 -0.44 16.20
N TYR A 79 3.87 0.05 16.99
CA TYR A 79 3.76 1.48 17.31
C TYR A 79 4.97 1.99 18.08
N LYS A 80 5.43 1.28 19.11
CA LYS A 80 6.64 1.61 19.88
C LYS A 80 7.90 1.68 19.00
N LYS A 81 7.96 0.87 17.94
CA LYS A 81 9.04 0.82 16.98
C LYS A 81 8.88 1.81 15.81
N ASN A 82 7.85 2.67 15.82
CA ASN A 82 7.52 3.58 14.71
C ASN A 82 7.29 2.87 13.36
N LEU A 83 6.84 1.64 13.39
CA LEU A 83 6.49 0.84 12.21
C LEU A 83 5.02 0.99 11.80
N VAL A 84 4.19 1.60 12.63
CA VAL A 84 2.84 2.04 12.29
C VAL A 84 2.69 3.54 12.50
N TYR A 85 1.92 4.18 11.65
CA TYR A 85 1.67 5.63 11.69
C TYR A 85 0.30 5.96 11.13
N LYS A 86 -0.24 7.12 11.50
CA LYS A 86 -1.53 7.62 11.01
C LYS A 86 -1.31 8.79 10.06
N LYS A 87 -1.95 8.76 8.90
CA LYS A 87 -1.95 9.89 7.95
C LYS A 87 -3.27 9.98 7.20
N GLU A 88 -3.57 11.17 6.68
CA GLU A 88 -4.62 11.32 5.68
C GLU A 88 -4.15 10.76 4.33
N SER A 89 -5.00 9.97 3.71
CA SER A 89 -4.74 9.37 2.40
C SER A 89 -6.01 9.34 1.56
N LEU A 90 -5.86 9.48 0.24
CA LEU A 90 -6.91 9.18 -0.70
C LEU A 90 -7.15 7.69 -0.76
N VAL A 91 -8.36 7.28 -0.49
CA VAL A 91 -8.76 5.86 -0.43
C VAL A 91 -9.93 5.59 -1.36
N ASN A 92 -10.09 4.32 -1.71
CA ASN A 92 -11.26 3.84 -2.41
C ASN A 92 -12.40 3.69 -1.40
N TRP A 93 -13.35 4.60 -1.41
CA TRP A 93 -14.50 4.58 -0.53
C TRP A 93 -15.70 3.96 -1.23
N ASP A 94 -16.26 2.93 -0.63
CA ASP A 94 -17.52 2.35 -1.05
C ASP A 94 -18.68 3.07 -0.32
N PRO A 95 -19.55 3.80 -1.03
CA PRO A 95 -20.63 4.56 -0.40
C PRO A 95 -21.80 3.70 0.06
N ILE A 96 -21.92 2.45 -0.41
CA ILE A 96 -22.95 1.50 0.04
C ILE A 96 -22.48 0.76 1.27
N ASP A 97 -21.29 0.15 1.20
CA ASP A 97 -20.71 -0.58 2.33
C ASP A 97 -20.13 0.36 3.40
N ASN A 98 -20.05 1.67 3.13
CA ASN A 98 -19.50 2.71 4.00
C ASN A 98 -18.12 2.34 4.57
N THR A 99 -17.25 1.81 3.75
CA THR A 99 -15.91 1.37 4.15
C THR A 99 -14.87 1.65 3.08
N VAL A 100 -13.61 1.62 3.49
CA VAL A 100 -12.46 1.66 2.57
C VAL A 100 -12.25 0.29 1.95
N LEU A 101 -12.02 0.28 0.64
CA LEU A 101 -11.66 -0.92 -0.12
C LEU A 101 -10.19 -0.87 -0.52
N ALA A 102 -9.52 -2.01 -0.42
CA ALA A 102 -8.21 -2.21 -1.04
C ALA A 102 -8.32 -2.13 -2.57
N ASN A 103 -7.21 -1.87 -3.26
CA ASN A 103 -7.23 -1.76 -4.72
C ASN A 103 -7.74 -3.03 -5.41
N GLU A 104 -7.43 -4.19 -4.85
CA GLU A 104 -7.84 -5.52 -5.32
C GLU A 104 -9.35 -5.75 -5.19
N GLN A 105 -10.02 -4.98 -4.34
CA GLN A 105 -11.46 -5.03 -4.10
C GLN A 105 -12.25 -4.06 -4.98
N VAL A 106 -11.58 -3.35 -5.88
CA VAL A 106 -12.20 -2.47 -6.86
C VAL A 106 -12.07 -3.09 -8.25
N ILE A 107 -13.22 -3.45 -8.85
CA ILE A 107 -13.30 -4.05 -10.19
C ILE A 107 -14.04 -3.08 -11.09
N ASP A 108 -13.39 -2.62 -12.16
CA ASP A 108 -13.93 -1.68 -13.14
C ASP A 108 -14.53 -0.40 -12.50
N GLY A 109 -13.82 0.13 -11.48
CA GLY A 109 -14.25 1.33 -10.76
C GLY A 109 -15.39 1.11 -9.75
N LYS A 110 -15.79 -0.15 -9.55
CA LYS A 110 -16.90 -0.52 -8.64
C LYS A 110 -16.40 -1.37 -7.49
N GLY A 111 -17.07 -1.27 -6.37
CA GLY A 111 -16.86 -2.18 -5.25
C GLY A 111 -17.19 -3.62 -5.67
N TRP A 112 -16.26 -4.52 -5.49
CA TRP A 112 -16.34 -5.92 -5.92
C TRP A 112 -17.57 -6.67 -5.39
N ARG A 113 -18.12 -6.18 -4.29
CA ARG A 113 -19.25 -6.77 -3.59
C ARG A 113 -20.54 -5.93 -3.75
N SER A 114 -20.46 -4.65 -3.42
CA SER A 114 -21.60 -3.73 -3.46
C SER A 114 -22.06 -3.39 -4.88
N GLY A 115 -21.13 -3.48 -5.85
CA GLY A 115 -21.33 -2.98 -7.22
C GLY A 115 -21.46 -1.45 -7.30
N ALA A 116 -21.23 -0.73 -6.18
CA ALA A 116 -21.29 0.73 -6.15
C ALA A 116 -20.10 1.35 -6.87
N ASP A 117 -20.31 2.48 -7.49
CA ASP A 117 -19.25 3.31 -8.02
C ASP A 117 -18.39 3.85 -6.86
N ILE A 118 -17.08 3.55 -6.90
CA ILE A 118 -16.14 3.91 -5.84
C ILE A 118 -15.82 5.41 -5.91
N GLN A 119 -15.82 6.03 -4.74
CA GLN A 119 -15.45 7.43 -4.57
C GLN A 119 -14.03 7.53 -4.01
N LYS A 120 -13.25 8.50 -4.48
CA LYS A 120 -11.99 8.85 -3.81
C LYS A 120 -12.28 9.78 -2.64
N LYS A 121 -11.99 9.33 -1.44
CA LYS A 121 -12.22 10.08 -0.20
C LYS A 121 -10.93 10.24 0.58
N LYS A 122 -10.70 11.43 1.10
CA LYS A 122 -9.55 11.69 1.97
C LYS A 122 -9.92 11.30 3.39
N ILE A 123 -9.28 10.26 3.91
CA ILE A 123 -9.56 9.71 5.24
C ILE A 123 -8.25 9.52 5.99
N SER A 124 -8.26 9.82 7.28
CA SER A 124 -7.14 9.55 8.17
C SER A 124 -7.11 8.07 8.54
N GLN A 125 -6.02 7.37 8.22
CA GLN A 125 -5.88 5.92 8.38
C GLN A 125 -4.55 5.53 9.00
N TRP A 126 -4.53 4.37 9.65
CA TRP A 126 -3.30 3.71 10.09
C TRP A 126 -2.64 2.94 8.96
N PHE A 127 -1.33 3.06 8.89
CA PHE A 127 -0.48 2.38 7.91
C PHE A 127 0.62 1.60 8.62
N LEU A 128 0.91 0.41 8.11
CA LEU A 128 2.10 -0.38 8.46
C LEU A 128 3.20 -0.08 7.45
N LYS A 129 4.39 0.29 7.93
CA LYS A 129 5.57 0.62 7.10
C LYS A 129 6.21 -0.64 6.51
N THR A 130 5.51 -1.35 5.65
CA THR A 130 6.03 -2.52 4.93
C THR A 130 7.22 -2.17 4.05
N THR A 131 7.26 -0.93 3.54
CA THR A 131 8.37 -0.43 2.72
C THR A 131 9.71 -0.40 3.46
N SER A 132 9.71 -0.32 4.79
CA SER A 132 10.93 -0.38 5.60
C SER A 132 11.65 -1.73 5.50
N TYR A 133 10.97 -2.77 5.04
CA TYR A 133 11.50 -4.12 4.87
C TYR A 133 11.65 -4.55 3.40
N SER A 134 11.50 -3.62 2.45
CA SER A 134 11.51 -3.97 1.02
C SER A 134 12.79 -4.66 0.59
N GLU A 135 13.94 -4.20 1.06
CA GLU A 135 15.26 -4.78 0.74
C GLU A 135 15.43 -6.17 1.36
N ASP A 136 15.09 -6.30 2.65
CA ASP A 136 15.16 -7.58 3.37
C ASP A 136 14.22 -8.60 2.73
N LEU A 137 12.95 -8.22 2.48
CA LEU A 137 11.97 -9.10 1.84
C LEU A 137 12.43 -9.58 0.46
N LEU A 138 13.06 -8.70 -0.33
CA LEU A 138 13.58 -9.06 -1.65
C LEU A 138 14.77 -10.00 -1.54
N GLY A 139 15.69 -9.74 -0.58
CA GLY A 139 16.85 -10.57 -0.30
C GLY A 139 16.46 -11.98 0.14
N ASP A 140 15.52 -12.07 1.08
CA ASP A 140 15.05 -13.32 1.69
C ASP A 140 14.27 -14.21 0.71
N LEU A 141 13.78 -13.67 -0.44
CA LEU A 141 13.19 -14.52 -1.49
C LEU A 141 14.15 -15.58 -2.01
N THR A 142 15.45 -15.37 -1.89
CA THR A 142 16.47 -16.37 -2.28
C THR A 142 16.39 -17.62 -1.42
N GLU A 143 15.96 -17.53 -0.17
CA GLU A 143 15.75 -18.69 0.73
C GLU A 143 14.57 -19.56 0.32
N LEU A 144 13.64 -19.01 -0.46
CA LEU A 144 12.47 -19.72 -0.97
C LEU A 144 12.75 -20.47 -2.28
N GLU A 145 13.87 -20.17 -2.96
CA GLU A 145 14.24 -20.82 -4.22
C GLU A 145 14.42 -22.34 -4.03
N GLY A 146 13.75 -23.12 -4.88
CA GLY A 146 13.74 -24.58 -4.78
C GLY A 146 12.80 -25.17 -3.72
N HIS A 147 12.20 -24.37 -2.86
CA HIS A 147 11.22 -24.76 -1.86
C HIS A 147 9.80 -24.30 -2.21
N TRP A 148 9.68 -23.17 -2.86
CA TRP A 148 8.42 -22.63 -3.36
C TRP A 148 8.36 -22.70 -4.89
N PRO A 149 7.15 -22.74 -5.50
CA PRO A 149 7.03 -22.69 -6.97
C PRO A 149 7.66 -21.40 -7.54
N ASP A 150 8.47 -21.54 -8.58
CA ASP A 150 9.21 -20.42 -9.21
C ASP A 150 8.31 -19.25 -9.63
N ASN A 151 7.08 -19.56 -10.09
CA ASN A 151 6.11 -18.54 -10.46
C ASN A 151 5.67 -17.69 -9.25
N VAL A 152 5.56 -18.29 -8.06
CA VAL A 152 5.20 -17.57 -6.83
C VAL A 152 6.35 -16.66 -6.42
N VAL A 153 7.58 -17.16 -6.39
CA VAL A 153 8.78 -16.35 -6.08
C VAL A 153 8.89 -15.18 -7.06
N THR A 154 8.68 -15.43 -8.35
CA THR A 154 8.70 -14.39 -9.40
C THR A 154 7.59 -13.36 -9.18
N MET A 155 6.37 -13.77 -8.79
CA MET A 155 5.26 -12.86 -8.48
C MET A 155 5.61 -11.97 -7.30
N GLN A 156 6.18 -12.51 -6.21
CA GLN A 156 6.60 -11.75 -5.04
C GLN A 156 7.70 -10.74 -5.39
N LYS A 157 8.71 -11.16 -6.16
CA LYS A 157 9.77 -10.29 -6.65
C LYS A 157 9.23 -9.12 -7.47
N ASN A 158 8.27 -9.38 -8.37
CA ASN A 158 7.64 -8.34 -9.18
C ASN A 158 6.71 -7.42 -8.35
N TRP A 159 6.12 -7.94 -7.30
CA TRP A 159 5.29 -7.17 -6.37
C TRP A 159 6.12 -6.20 -5.54
N ILE A 160 7.24 -6.65 -4.97
CA ILE A 160 8.19 -5.80 -4.27
C ILE A 160 8.79 -4.78 -5.25
N GLY A 161 9.22 -5.23 -6.43
CA GLY A 161 9.53 -4.44 -7.61
C GLY A 161 10.63 -3.41 -7.41
N GLU A 162 11.86 -3.87 -7.16
CA GLU A 162 13.05 -3.01 -7.08
C GLU A 162 13.32 -2.31 -8.41
N SER A 163 13.71 -1.05 -8.35
CA SER A 163 14.14 -0.24 -9.49
C SER A 163 15.33 0.62 -9.08
N ASP A 164 16.48 0.40 -9.72
CA ASP A 164 17.63 1.29 -9.62
C ASP A 164 17.41 2.53 -10.47
N GLY A 165 17.70 3.71 -9.93
CA GLY A 165 17.50 4.95 -10.65
C GLY A 165 18.14 6.17 -9.99
N ALA A 166 17.70 7.33 -10.39
CA ALA A 166 18.11 8.61 -9.87
C ALA A 166 16.92 9.44 -9.42
N GLU A 167 17.04 10.09 -8.28
CA GLU A 167 16.25 11.26 -7.94
C GLU A 167 16.99 12.51 -8.41
N LEU A 168 16.30 13.38 -9.13
CA LEU A 168 16.80 14.61 -9.71
C LEU A 168 15.98 15.78 -9.22
N SER A 169 16.64 16.83 -8.72
CA SER A 169 15.97 18.06 -8.31
C SER A 169 15.94 19.08 -9.45
N PHE A 170 14.73 19.51 -9.80
CA PHE A 170 14.48 20.57 -10.78
C PHE A 170 13.98 21.82 -10.03
N LYS A 171 14.78 22.87 -10.02
CA LYS A 171 14.38 24.16 -9.44
C LYS A 171 13.33 24.83 -10.29
N THR A 172 12.23 25.27 -9.67
CA THR A 172 11.20 26.00 -10.38
C THR A 172 11.43 27.53 -10.35
N LEU A 173 10.77 28.27 -11.23
CA LEU A 173 10.83 29.73 -11.24
C LEU A 173 10.17 30.40 -10.01
N ILE A 174 9.45 29.59 -9.20
CA ILE A 174 8.84 30.06 -7.93
C ILE A 174 9.67 29.67 -6.70
N ASN A 175 10.95 29.28 -6.89
CA ASN A 175 11.89 28.85 -5.85
C ASN A 175 11.44 27.62 -5.04
N GLU A 176 10.66 26.75 -5.64
CA GLU A 176 10.33 25.42 -5.10
C GLU A 176 11.09 24.36 -5.90
N ASP A 177 11.44 23.27 -5.29
CA ASP A 177 12.09 22.15 -5.98
C ASP A 177 11.08 21.05 -6.30
N ILE A 178 11.13 20.53 -7.54
CA ILE A 178 10.42 19.30 -7.91
C ILE A 178 11.45 18.18 -8.03
N VAL A 179 11.27 17.14 -7.24
CA VAL A 179 12.10 15.94 -7.29
C VAL A 179 11.46 14.93 -8.20
N VAL A 180 12.20 14.47 -9.20
CA VAL A 180 11.76 13.49 -10.20
C VAL A 180 12.56 12.22 -10.03
N PHE A 181 11.90 11.06 -10.07
CA PHE A 181 12.57 9.76 -10.13
C PHE A 181 12.62 9.26 -11.57
N THR A 182 13.77 8.74 -11.97
CA THR A 182 13.94 8.08 -13.28
C THR A 182 14.82 6.83 -13.18
N THR A 183 14.45 5.78 -13.92
CA THR A 183 15.30 4.60 -14.16
C THR A 183 16.19 4.76 -15.39
N ARG A 184 16.03 5.86 -16.15
CA ARG A 184 16.73 6.16 -17.39
C ARG A 184 17.50 7.48 -17.28
N PRO A 185 18.50 7.62 -16.36
CA PRO A 185 19.32 8.83 -16.28
C PRO A 185 20.07 9.16 -17.56
N ASP A 186 20.34 8.16 -18.42
CA ASP A 186 20.92 8.32 -19.75
C ASP A 186 20.08 9.19 -20.69
N THR A 187 18.78 9.36 -20.43
CA THR A 187 17.90 10.24 -21.22
C THR A 187 17.78 11.65 -20.66
N LEU A 188 18.49 12.00 -19.58
CA LEU A 188 18.36 13.29 -18.89
C LEU A 188 18.43 14.51 -19.83
N PHE A 189 19.33 14.53 -20.78
CA PHE A 189 19.51 15.67 -21.72
C PHE A 189 18.36 15.79 -22.73
N GLY A 190 17.51 14.77 -22.83
CA GLY A 190 16.30 14.75 -23.67
C GLY A 190 15.04 15.24 -22.96
N VAL A 191 15.14 15.66 -21.71
CA VAL A 191 14.00 16.16 -20.93
C VAL A 191 13.52 17.50 -21.51
N SER A 192 12.27 17.54 -21.94
CA SER A 192 11.63 18.73 -22.51
C SER A 192 10.45 19.25 -21.69
N PHE A 193 9.93 18.45 -20.76
CA PHE A 193 8.87 18.83 -19.82
C PHE A 193 8.92 17.98 -18.55
N ILE A 194 8.17 18.38 -17.53
CA ILE A 194 7.92 17.59 -16.32
C ILE A 194 6.42 17.34 -16.21
N CYS A 195 6.02 16.11 -15.87
CA CYS A 195 4.66 15.80 -15.49
C CYS A 195 4.59 15.43 -14.02
N ILE A 196 3.56 15.96 -13.32
CA ILE A 196 3.27 15.67 -11.93
C ILE A 196 1.90 15.00 -11.81
N ALA A 197 1.75 14.15 -10.79
CA ALA A 197 0.48 13.53 -10.43
C ALA A 197 -0.52 14.55 -9.89
N ALA A 198 -1.82 14.26 -10.02
CA ALA A 198 -2.88 15.15 -9.58
C ALA A 198 -2.94 15.37 -8.05
N ASP A 199 -2.34 14.47 -7.26
CA ASP A 199 -2.24 14.57 -5.79
C ASP A 199 -0.86 15.08 -5.31
N HIS A 200 0.02 15.50 -6.24
CA HIS A 200 1.35 15.99 -5.88
C HIS A 200 1.26 17.27 -5.03
N SER A 201 2.08 17.37 -3.98
CA SER A 201 2.07 18.53 -3.05
C SER A 201 2.30 19.90 -3.76
N PHE A 202 2.98 19.91 -4.90
CA PHE A 202 3.18 21.11 -5.72
C PHE A 202 1.88 21.74 -6.23
N ILE A 203 0.79 20.97 -6.32
CA ILE A 203 -0.55 21.44 -6.73
C ILE A 203 -1.07 22.54 -5.80
N GLU A 204 -0.69 22.52 -4.53
CA GLU A 204 -1.09 23.55 -3.57
C GLU A 204 -0.56 24.95 -3.95
N LYS A 205 0.54 25.00 -4.69
CA LYS A 205 1.16 26.23 -5.19
C LYS A 205 0.56 26.74 -6.51
N CYS A 206 -0.28 25.91 -7.14
CA CYS A 206 -0.91 26.25 -8.41
C CYS A 206 -2.20 27.07 -8.23
N ASN A 207 -2.67 27.67 -9.32
CA ASN A 207 -3.91 28.42 -9.33
C ASN A 207 -5.15 27.52 -9.15
N ILE A 208 -6.32 28.17 -8.99
CA ILE A 208 -7.59 27.46 -8.71
C ILE A 208 -8.03 26.53 -9.85
N ASP A 209 -7.73 26.89 -11.11
CA ASP A 209 -8.14 26.11 -12.28
C ASP A 209 -7.39 24.77 -12.32
N ILE A 210 -6.08 24.78 -11.98
CA ILE A 210 -5.26 23.58 -11.86
C ILE A 210 -5.77 22.69 -10.74
N LYS A 211 -6.12 23.25 -9.58
CA LYS A 211 -6.67 22.50 -8.45
C LYS A 211 -7.99 21.81 -8.82
N ALA A 212 -8.89 22.55 -9.48
CA ALA A 212 -10.16 22.00 -9.96
C ALA A 212 -9.96 20.89 -11.02
N TYR A 213 -8.99 21.05 -11.91
CA TYR A 213 -8.62 20.01 -12.87
C TYR A 213 -8.11 18.75 -12.17
N CYS A 214 -7.24 18.89 -11.16
CA CYS A 214 -6.71 17.77 -10.38
C CYS A 214 -7.82 17.00 -9.64
N GLU A 215 -8.75 17.72 -9.00
CA GLU A 215 -9.92 17.11 -8.35
C GLU A 215 -10.76 16.30 -9.33
N ASN A 216 -11.02 16.85 -10.52
CA ASN A 216 -11.73 16.14 -11.57
C ASN A 216 -10.99 14.90 -12.08
N LEU A 217 -9.65 14.98 -12.20
CA LEU A 217 -8.80 13.88 -12.65
C LEU A 217 -8.85 12.74 -11.63
N LEU A 218 -8.64 13.04 -10.35
CA LEU A 218 -8.70 12.08 -9.25
C LEU A 218 -10.06 11.38 -9.16
N ASN A 219 -11.15 12.10 -9.42
CA ASN A 219 -12.49 11.52 -9.46
C ASN A 219 -12.72 10.62 -10.69
N LYS A 220 -12.12 10.95 -11.84
CA LYS A 220 -12.22 10.13 -13.07
C LYS A 220 -11.38 8.85 -13.01
N GLU A 221 -10.21 8.87 -12.37
CA GLU A 221 -9.39 7.67 -12.17
C GLU A 221 -10.12 6.56 -11.38
N SER A 222 -11.15 6.93 -10.61
CA SER A 222 -12.00 5.99 -9.90
C SER A 222 -12.86 5.14 -10.83
N ASN A 223 -13.19 5.63 -12.03
CA ASN A 223 -14.24 5.09 -12.89
C ASN A 223 -13.73 4.39 -14.15
N ASN A 224 -12.46 4.50 -14.55
CA ASN A 224 -11.95 3.91 -15.78
C ASN A 224 -10.54 3.31 -15.63
N LYS A 225 -10.41 2.00 -15.86
CA LYS A 225 -9.13 1.28 -16.02
C LYS A 225 -8.47 1.44 -17.40
N GLU A 226 -9.17 1.94 -18.38
CA GLU A 226 -8.54 2.26 -19.66
C GLU A 226 -7.73 3.53 -19.47
N GLN A 227 -6.42 3.40 -19.54
CA GLN A 227 -5.53 4.54 -19.75
C GLN A 227 -5.93 5.15 -21.10
N GLY A 228 -6.79 6.16 -21.05
CA GLY A 228 -7.12 6.99 -22.22
C GLY A 228 -5.84 7.58 -22.82
N SER A 229 -5.96 8.23 -23.96
CA SER A 229 -4.81 8.96 -24.53
C SER A 229 -4.17 9.85 -23.46
N PRO A 230 -2.82 10.02 -23.44
CA PRO A 230 -2.16 10.91 -22.51
C PRO A 230 -2.75 12.32 -22.56
N GLU A 231 -3.21 12.80 -21.39
CA GLU A 231 -3.83 14.13 -21.25
C GLU A 231 -3.26 14.87 -20.05
N GLY A 232 -3.20 16.20 -20.14
CA GLY A 232 -2.74 17.01 -19.05
C GLY A 232 -3.12 18.48 -19.19
N LEU A 233 -2.81 19.23 -18.13
CA LEU A 233 -3.01 20.68 -18.09
C LEU A 233 -1.70 21.36 -17.67
N PHE A 234 -1.29 22.38 -18.43
CA PHE A 234 -0.10 23.16 -18.11
C PHE A 234 -0.33 23.99 -16.84
N THR A 235 0.61 23.89 -15.89
CA THR A 235 0.49 24.58 -14.60
C THR A 235 0.73 26.09 -14.69
N GLY A 236 1.22 26.59 -15.81
CA GLY A 236 1.71 27.98 -15.96
C GLY A 236 3.11 28.22 -15.35
N ILE A 237 3.72 27.18 -14.78
CA ILE A 237 5.01 27.23 -14.09
C ILE A 237 6.06 26.47 -14.88
N TYR A 238 7.29 26.99 -14.88
CA TYR A 238 8.44 26.35 -15.51
C TYR A 238 9.45 25.90 -14.46
N ALA A 239 10.12 24.80 -14.74
CA ALA A 239 11.31 24.35 -14.04
C ALA A 239 12.56 24.64 -14.86
N ILE A 240 13.71 24.67 -14.20
CA ILE A 240 15.02 24.87 -14.85
C ILE A 240 15.67 23.46 -14.95
N HIS A 241 15.97 23.08 -16.17
CA HIS A 241 16.69 21.83 -16.43
C HIS A 241 18.07 21.87 -15.74
N PRO A 242 18.43 20.92 -14.88
CA PRO A 242 19.63 21.01 -14.03
C PRO A 242 20.92 21.08 -14.84
N MET A 243 21.00 20.50 -16.04
CA MET A 243 22.19 20.46 -16.87
C MET A 243 22.19 21.57 -17.93
N THR A 244 21.16 21.66 -18.76
CA THR A 244 21.11 22.56 -19.91
C THR A 244 20.72 23.99 -19.54
N LYS A 245 20.20 24.20 -18.33
CA LYS A 245 19.66 25.48 -17.83
C LYS A 245 18.46 26.03 -18.62
N LYS A 246 17.93 25.27 -19.57
CA LYS A 246 16.70 25.62 -20.29
C LYS A 246 15.50 25.57 -19.33
N GLN A 247 14.52 26.43 -19.60
CA GLN A 247 13.21 26.37 -18.94
C GLN A 247 12.39 25.29 -19.58
N ILE A 248 11.80 24.42 -18.77
CA ILE A 248 10.92 23.32 -19.19
C ILE A 248 9.56 23.43 -18.48
N PRO A 249 8.43 23.27 -19.20
CA PRO A 249 7.10 23.43 -18.63
C PRO A 249 6.75 22.29 -17.68
N ILE A 250 5.97 22.62 -16.64
CA ILE A 250 5.43 21.66 -15.68
C ILE A 250 3.95 21.42 -15.98
N TRP A 251 3.58 20.17 -16.15
CA TRP A 251 2.21 19.73 -16.48
C TRP A 251 1.65 18.84 -15.38
N VAL A 252 0.35 18.91 -15.14
CA VAL A 252 -0.39 17.81 -14.46
C VAL A 252 -0.83 16.84 -15.55
N ALA A 253 -0.53 15.54 -15.41
CA ALA A 253 -0.87 14.56 -16.43
C ALA A 253 -1.54 13.31 -15.84
N ASN A 254 -2.52 12.75 -16.60
CA ASN A 254 -3.33 11.61 -16.20
C ASN A 254 -2.58 10.27 -16.14
N TYR A 255 -1.37 10.20 -16.69
CA TYR A 255 -0.58 8.96 -16.73
C TYR A 255 0.53 8.92 -15.66
N VAL A 256 0.67 9.96 -14.84
CA VAL A 256 1.59 9.97 -13.70
C VAL A 256 0.88 9.37 -12.48
N LEU A 257 1.38 8.22 -12.03
CA LEU A 257 0.73 7.48 -10.96
C LEU A 257 0.85 8.20 -9.61
N THR A 258 -0.28 8.35 -8.94
CA THR A 258 -0.35 8.83 -7.57
C THR A 258 0.31 7.84 -6.62
N GLY A 259 1.13 8.35 -5.68
CA GLY A 259 1.77 7.53 -4.64
C GLY A 259 2.85 6.55 -5.13
N TYR A 260 3.39 6.72 -6.36
CA TYR A 260 4.58 6.01 -6.83
C TYR A 260 5.76 6.95 -7.03
N GLY A 261 6.93 6.56 -6.50
CA GLY A 261 8.13 7.39 -6.54
C GLY A 261 7.89 8.76 -5.90
N THR A 262 8.32 9.80 -6.58
CA THR A 262 8.14 11.20 -6.14
C THR A 262 6.80 11.80 -6.56
N GLY A 263 5.96 11.10 -7.32
CA GLY A 263 4.75 11.65 -7.94
C GLY A 263 5.05 12.64 -9.07
N ALA A 264 6.29 12.69 -9.55
CA ALA A 264 6.74 13.49 -10.67
C ALA A 264 7.65 12.69 -11.61
N VAL A 265 7.51 12.91 -12.91
CA VAL A 265 8.31 12.25 -13.94
C VAL A 265 8.88 13.28 -14.92
N MET A 266 10.07 13.04 -15.42
CA MET A 266 10.66 13.80 -16.51
C MET A 266 10.12 13.28 -17.84
N GLY A 267 9.65 14.16 -18.70
CA GLY A 267 9.17 13.85 -20.05
C GLY A 267 10.34 13.76 -21.04
N VAL A 268 10.49 12.58 -21.66
CA VAL A 268 11.57 12.27 -22.63
C VAL A 268 10.98 11.74 -23.93
N PRO A 269 10.29 12.56 -24.71
CA PRO A 269 9.42 12.12 -25.81
C PRO A 269 10.13 11.32 -26.91
N ALA A 270 11.42 11.51 -27.13
CA ALA A 270 12.17 10.68 -28.09
C ALA A 270 12.45 9.26 -27.58
N HIS A 271 12.21 8.96 -26.28
CA HIS A 271 12.60 7.70 -25.61
C HIS A 271 11.51 7.06 -24.78
N ASP A 272 10.30 7.63 -24.74
CA ASP A 272 9.10 7.05 -24.12
C ASP A 272 7.86 7.33 -24.99
N GLN A 273 7.09 6.28 -25.30
CA GLN A 273 5.95 6.40 -26.21
C GLN A 273 4.80 7.24 -25.64
N ARG A 274 4.59 7.22 -24.31
CA ARG A 274 3.54 8.03 -23.68
C ARG A 274 3.93 9.52 -23.74
N ASP A 275 5.19 9.81 -23.42
CA ASP A 275 5.73 11.15 -23.50
C ASP A 275 5.72 11.70 -24.93
N TYR A 276 5.99 10.84 -25.93
CA TYR A 276 5.91 11.20 -27.34
C TYR A 276 4.48 11.60 -27.74
N ASN A 277 3.51 10.78 -27.41
CA ASN A 277 2.11 11.06 -27.72
C ASN A 277 1.64 12.35 -27.02
N PHE A 278 2.10 12.57 -25.77
CA PHE A 278 1.85 13.79 -25.02
C PHE A 278 2.49 15.02 -25.69
N ALA A 279 3.76 14.91 -26.06
CA ALA A 279 4.50 15.98 -26.71
C ALA A 279 3.88 16.39 -28.06
N LEU A 280 3.43 15.42 -28.87
CA LEU A 280 2.71 15.71 -30.12
C LEU A 280 1.40 16.44 -29.87
N LYS A 281 0.64 16.03 -28.85
CA LYS A 281 -0.66 16.63 -28.52
C LYS A 281 -0.54 18.09 -28.09
N TYR A 282 0.53 18.42 -27.37
CA TYR A 282 0.72 19.74 -26.76
C TYR A 282 1.84 20.57 -27.39
N ASP A 283 2.34 20.15 -28.58
CA ASP A 283 3.39 20.83 -29.35
C ASP A 283 4.65 21.09 -28.51
N LEU A 284 5.14 20.07 -27.79
CA LEU A 284 6.33 20.15 -26.96
C LEU A 284 7.57 19.67 -27.71
N GLU A 285 8.75 20.21 -27.34
CA GLU A 285 10.04 19.87 -27.97
C GLU A 285 10.35 18.36 -27.82
N ILE A 286 10.79 17.72 -28.90
CA ILE A 286 11.23 16.32 -28.93
C ILE A 286 12.72 16.28 -29.18
N ILE A 287 13.49 15.88 -28.14
CA ILE A 287 14.96 15.89 -28.19
C ILE A 287 15.47 14.45 -28.17
N LYS A 288 16.04 13.98 -29.29
CA LYS A 288 16.66 12.66 -29.37
C LYS A 288 18.07 12.72 -28.75
N VAL A 289 18.31 11.86 -27.75
CA VAL A 289 19.59 11.79 -27.01
C VAL A 289 20.23 10.40 -27.03
N ILE A 290 19.54 9.40 -27.53
CA ILE A 290 20.10 8.06 -27.79
C ILE A 290 19.85 7.72 -29.24
N SER A 291 20.91 7.32 -29.96
CA SER A 291 20.87 6.91 -31.34
C SER A 291 21.34 5.47 -31.49
N ASN A 292 20.68 4.76 -32.40
CA ASN A 292 21.15 3.47 -32.91
C ASN A 292 21.14 3.55 -34.44
N ASP A 293 22.24 3.15 -35.05
CA ASP A 293 22.44 3.22 -36.53
C ASP A 293 21.47 2.30 -37.29
N ASP A 294 20.84 1.35 -36.61
CA ASP A 294 19.94 0.34 -37.21
C ASP A 294 18.47 0.77 -37.30
N THR A 295 18.09 1.97 -36.80
CA THR A 295 16.69 2.39 -36.77
C THR A 295 16.47 3.90 -36.86
N ASP A 296 15.55 4.29 -37.76
CA ASP A 296 15.04 5.66 -37.90
C ASP A 296 13.73 5.90 -37.10
N ALA A 297 13.48 5.10 -36.05
CA ALA A 297 12.27 5.21 -35.28
C ALA A 297 12.15 6.59 -34.63
N GLU A 298 10.93 7.19 -34.68
CA GLU A 298 10.62 8.47 -34.06
C GLU A 298 10.75 8.37 -32.53
N VAL A 299 10.37 7.22 -31.96
CA VAL A 299 10.55 6.90 -30.54
C VAL A 299 11.48 5.69 -30.42
N TYR A 300 12.61 5.89 -29.74
CA TYR A 300 13.58 4.82 -29.54
C TYR A 300 13.79 4.55 -28.05
N THR A 301 13.32 3.41 -27.58
CA THR A 301 13.36 3.01 -26.16
C THR A 301 14.55 2.10 -25.82
N GLY A 302 15.33 1.67 -26.83
CA GLY A 302 16.45 0.75 -26.68
C GLY A 302 17.75 1.39 -26.21
N ASN A 303 18.80 0.58 -26.17
CA ASN A 303 20.17 1.03 -25.88
C ASN A 303 20.88 1.48 -27.17
N GLY A 304 21.76 2.46 -27.05
CA GLY A 304 22.51 2.99 -28.19
C GLY A 304 23.62 3.93 -27.73
N LYS A 305 24.12 4.75 -28.64
CA LYS A 305 25.11 5.79 -28.31
C LYS A 305 24.42 7.09 -27.96
N LEU A 306 24.92 7.77 -26.94
CA LEU A 306 24.43 9.09 -26.56
C LEU A 306 24.81 10.13 -27.62
N ILE A 307 23.83 10.98 -27.97
CA ILE A 307 23.95 12.18 -28.80
C ILE A 307 23.28 13.34 -28.07
N ASN A 308 23.58 14.56 -28.43
CA ASN A 308 23.01 15.80 -27.81
C ASN A 308 23.12 15.79 -26.27
N SER A 309 24.07 15.04 -25.69
CA SER A 309 24.24 14.79 -24.25
C SER A 309 25.53 15.39 -23.71
N SER A 310 26.02 16.53 -24.29
CA SER A 310 27.19 17.25 -23.86
C SER A 310 28.44 16.35 -23.78
N ILE A 311 29.11 16.33 -22.60
CA ILE A 311 30.33 15.52 -22.37
C ILE A 311 30.13 14.02 -22.46
N PHE A 312 28.87 13.55 -22.46
CA PHE A 312 28.53 12.13 -22.54
C PHE A 312 28.27 11.64 -23.97
N ASN A 313 28.39 12.51 -24.98
CA ASN A 313 28.22 12.11 -26.38
C ASN A 313 29.15 10.94 -26.75
N ASN A 314 28.62 10.04 -27.58
CA ASN A 314 29.28 8.83 -28.08
C ASN A 314 29.50 7.72 -27.03
N LEU A 315 29.14 7.92 -25.77
CA LEU A 315 29.12 6.81 -24.78
C LEU A 315 27.97 5.85 -25.10
N ASP A 316 28.21 4.56 -24.88
CA ASP A 316 27.15 3.57 -24.84
C ASP A 316 26.18 3.89 -23.67
N SER A 317 24.88 3.82 -23.92
CA SER A 317 23.86 4.23 -22.95
C SER A 317 23.95 3.45 -21.62
N LYS A 318 24.32 2.17 -21.65
CA LYS A 318 24.50 1.35 -20.42
C LYS A 318 25.69 1.85 -19.58
N ILE A 319 26.77 2.27 -20.23
CA ILE A 319 27.95 2.84 -19.58
C ILE A 319 27.64 4.25 -19.09
N ALA A 320 26.91 5.01 -19.89
CA ALA A 320 26.54 6.39 -19.61
C ALA A 320 25.67 6.53 -18.35
N VAL A 321 24.79 5.56 -18.04
CA VAL A 321 23.98 5.55 -16.82
C VAL A 321 24.84 5.82 -15.58
N LYS A 322 25.91 5.03 -15.40
CA LYS A 322 26.79 5.20 -14.23
C LYS A 322 27.52 6.56 -14.25
N SER A 323 28.08 6.94 -15.41
CA SER A 323 28.80 8.20 -15.55
C SER A 323 27.91 9.43 -15.29
N ILE A 324 26.65 9.38 -15.72
CA ILE A 324 25.67 10.43 -15.49
C ILE A 324 25.24 10.45 -14.02
N LEU A 325 25.04 9.28 -13.39
CA LEU A 325 24.75 9.20 -11.96
C LEU A 325 25.87 9.83 -11.11
N ASP A 326 27.13 9.46 -11.36
CA ASP A 326 28.29 10.03 -10.68
C ASP A 326 28.34 11.55 -10.85
N PHE A 327 28.08 12.05 -12.06
CA PHE A 327 28.04 13.48 -12.37
C PHE A 327 26.90 14.21 -11.68
N ILE A 328 25.68 13.64 -11.62
CA ILE A 328 24.52 14.18 -10.92
C ILE A 328 24.83 14.38 -9.43
N VAL A 329 25.49 13.38 -8.81
CA VAL A 329 25.90 13.43 -7.41
C VAL A 329 26.98 14.49 -7.20
N GLU A 330 28.03 14.54 -8.06
CA GLU A 330 29.10 15.55 -8.00
C GLU A 330 28.55 16.98 -8.09
N LYS A 331 27.56 17.21 -8.96
CA LYS A 331 26.93 18.53 -9.16
C LYS A 331 25.88 18.87 -8.10
N ASN A 332 25.60 17.98 -7.16
CA ASN A 332 24.54 18.14 -6.15
C ASN A 332 23.16 18.46 -6.76
N VAL A 333 22.82 17.86 -7.90
CA VAL A 333 21.52 18.04 -8.56
C VAL A 333 20.63 16.80 -8.43
N GLY A 334 21.12 15.78 -7.75
CA GLY A 334 20.38 14.54 -7.49
C GLY A 334 21.22 13.51 -6.76
N LYS A 335 20.67 12.31 -6.61
CA LYS A 335 21.29 11.17 -5.96
C LYS A 335 20.88 9.87 -6.64
N SER A 336 21.72 8.83 -6.54
CA SER A 336 21.33 7.47 -6.88
C SER A 336 20.41 6.91 -5.80
N VAL A 337 19.32 6.28 -6.18
CA VAL A 337 18.35 5.68 -5.25
C VAL A 337 17.82 4.37 -5.80
N LYS A 338 17.47 3.48 -4.87
CA LYS A 338 16.66 2.31 -5.14
C LYS A 338 15.23 2.63 -4.75
N ASN A 339 14.30 2.40 -5.64
CA ASN A 339 12.87 2.52 -5.38
C ASN A 339 12.19 1.15 -5.47
N TYR A 340 11.12 1.00 -4.70
CA TYR A 340 10.31 -0.21 -4.67
C TYR A 340 8.88 0.11 -5.08
N LYS A 341 8.22 -0.82 -5.77
CA LYS A 341 6.78 -0.71 -6.07
C LYS A 341 5.92 -0.97 -4.83
N LEU A 342 6.48 -1.75 -3.87
CA LEU A 342 5.82 -2.02 -2.59
C LEU A 342 5.43 -0.70 -1.92
N ARG A 343 4.24 -0.68 -1.34
CA ARG A 343 3.70 0.48 -0.61
C ARG A 343 3.39 0.08 0.81
N ASP A 344 3.37 1.08 1.70
CA ASP A 344 2.89 0.87 3.05
C ASP A 344 1.44 0.40 3.04
N TRP A 345 1.14 -0.54 3.90
CA TRP A 345 -0.16 -1.20 3.97
C TRP A 345 -1.12 -0.40 4.84
N GLY A 346 -2.25 0.05 4.27
CA GLY A 346 -3.35 0.70 4.99
C GLY A 346 -4.17 -0.33 5.77
N ILE A 347 -4.04 -0.32 7.09
CA ILE A 347 -4.60 -1.36 7.96
C ILE A 347 -5.90 -0.96 8.66
N SER A 348 -6.40 0.26 8.49
CA SER A 348 -7.67 0.74 9.07
C SER A 348 -8.88 0.29 8.27
N ARG A 349 -9.92 -0.18 8.97
CA ARG A 349 -11.24 -0.49 8.38
C ARG A 349 -12.35 0.09 9.25
N GLN A 350 -13.32 0.75 8.61
CA GLN A 350 -14.48 1.38 9.25
C GLN A 350 -15.61 0.36 9.36
N ARG A 351 -15.41 -0.64 10.24
CA ARG A 351 -16.37 -1.73 10.48
C ARG A 351 -16.39 -2.11 11.96
N TYR A 352 -17.46 -2.76 12.38
CA TYR A 352 -17.58 -3.30 13.72
C TYR A 352 -16.86 -4.65 13.86
N TRP A 353 -17.13 -5.60 12.95
CA TRP A 353 -16.64 -6.97 13.06
C TRP A 353 -15.20 -7.10 12.58
N GLY A 354 -14.27 -6.72 13.44
CA GLY A 354 -12.83 -6.73 13.23
C GLY A 354 -12.07 -6.51 14.55
N CYS A 355 -10.77 -6.72 14.55
CA CYS A 355 -9.92 -6.48 15.71
C CYS A 355 -9.82 -4.96 16.00
N PRO A 356 -10.26 -4.45 17.15
CA PRO A 356 -10.14 -3.03 17.49
C PRO A 356 -8.67 -2.58 17.56
N ILE A 357 -8.35 -1.45 16.96
CA ILE A 357 -7.01 -0.86 17.02
C ILE A 357 -6.79 -0.30 18.44
N PRO A 358 -5.73 -0.73 19.15
CA PRO A 358 -5.55 -0.43 20.58
C PRO A 358 -4.93 0.95 20.84
N ILE A 359 -5.55 2.00 20.29
CA ILE A 359 -5.10 3.39 20.40
C ILE A 359 -6.18 4.23 21.11
N ILE A 360 -5.73 5.22 21.86
CA ILE A 360 -6.56 6.25 22.48
C ILE A 360 -6.09 7.65 22.11
N TYR A 361 -7.04 8.55 21.94
CA TYR A 361 -6.85 10.00 21.74
C TYR A 361 -7.20 10.70 23.03
N ARG A 362 -6.18 11.16 23.74
CA ARG A 362 -6.36 11.83 25.03
C ARG A 362 -6.85 13.27 24.82
N GLU A 363 -7.60 13.81 25.79
CA GLU A 363 -8.22 15.14 25.72
C GLU A 363 -7.23 16.31 25.54
N ASP A 364 -5.95 16.11 25.84
CA ASP A 364 -4.86 17.07 25.58
C ASP A 364 -4.22 16.94 24.19
N GLY A 365 -4.77 16.07 23.32
CA GLY A 365 -4.35 15.85 21.95
C GLY A 365 -3.27 14.79 21.76
N GLU A 366 -2.82 14.12 22.82
CA GLU A 366 -1.82 13.06 22.71
C GLU A 366 -2.44 11.75 22.19
N ILE A 367 -1.77 11.11 21.25
CA ILE A 367 -2.16 9.81 20.68
C ILE A 367 -1.29 8.73 21.33
N LEU A 368 -1.92 7.79 21.99
CA LEU A 368 -1.23 6.79 22.80
C LEU A 368 -1.78 5.38 22.58
N PRO A 369 -0.94 4.35 22.66
CA PRO A 369 -1.46 2.99 22.81
C PRO A 369 -2.12 2.82 24.17
N VAL A 370 -3.12 1.95 24.25
CA VAL A 370 -3.71 1.51 25.50
C VAL A 370 -2.67 0.84 26.40
N ASP A 371 -2.90 0.79 27.69
CA ASP A 371 -2.04 0.00 28.59
C ASP A 371 -2.22 -1.49 28.27
N GLU A 372 -1.12 -2.24 28.14
CA GLU A 372 -1.15 -3.66 27.78
C GLU A 372 -1.98 -4.52 28.73
N THR A 373 -2.14 -4.09 29.96
CA THR A 373 -2.96 -4.78 30.95
C THR A 373 -4.48 -4.60 30.74
N GLU A 374 -4.86 -3.75 29.79
CA GLU A 374 -6.26 -3.56 29.36
C GLU A 374 -6.62 -4.42 28.15
N LEU A 375 -5.64 -5.15 27.58
CA LEU A 375 -5.89 -6.03 26.44
C LEU A 375 -6.60 -7.33 26.88
N PRO A 376 -7.53 -7.83 26.05
CA PRO A 376 -7.99 -7.26 24.79
C PRO A 376 -8.98 -6.11 24.96
N ILE A 377 -8.92 -5.10 24.09
CA ILE A 377 -10.02 -4.17 23.89
C ILE A 377 -11.14 -4.92 23.18
N LYS A 378 -12.23 -5.16 23.89
CA LYS A 378 -13.36 -5.97 23.41
C LYS A 378 -14.33 -5.14 22.59
N LEU A 379 -14.94 -5.78 21.59
CA LEU A 379 -16.08 -5.23 20.88
C LEU A 379 -17.31 -5.15 21.80
N PRO A 380 -18.14 -4.11 21.70
CA PRO A 380 -19.41 -4.05 22.45
C PRO A 380 -20.42 -5.04 21.84
N ASP A 381 -21.22 -5.69 22.69
CA ASP A 381 -22.27 -6.61 22.24
C ASP A 381 -23.57 -5.86 21.82
N ASP A 382 -23.75 -4.59 22.26
CA ASP A 382 -24.94 -3.76 22.07
C ASP A 382 -24.81 -2.77 20.90
N ILE A 383 -24.41 -3.27 19.73
CA ILE A 383 -24.16 -2.45 18.53
C ILE A 383 -25.44 -2.16 17.75
N ASP A 384 -25.59 -0.94 17.25
CA ASP A 384 -26.70 -0.49 16.42
C ASP A 384 -26.23 -0.24 14.97
N PHE A 385 -26.59 -1.13 14.08
CA PHE A 385 -26.28 -1.03 12.63
C PHE A 385 -27.23 -0.13 11.86
N SER A 386 -28.30 0.40 12.48
CA SER A 386 -29.32 1.19 11.78
C SER A 386 -28.86 2.58 11.33
N LYS A 387 -27.78 3.10 11.95
CA LYS A 387 -27.33 4.49 11.78
C LYS A 387 -26.44 4.73 10.57
N GLY A 388 -26.01 3.68 9.87
CA GLY A 388 -25.02 3.80 8.80
C GLY A 388 -23.65 4.33 9.28
N GLY A 389 -22.61 4.22 8.44
CA GLY A 389 -21.25 4.61 8.77
C GLY A 389 -20.56 3.62 9.72
N ASN A 390 -19.48 4.06 10.39
CA ASN A 390 -18.74 3.21 11.32
C ASN A 390 -19.56 2.96 12.62
N PRO A 391 -19.97 1.71 12.88
CA PRO A 391 -20.81 1.42 14.05
C PRO A 391 -20.13 1.70 15.39
N LEU A 392 -18.81 1.52 15.48
CA LEU A 392 -18.04 1.81 16.70
C LEU A 392 -17.93 3.31 16.98
N GLU A 393 -17.82 4.13 15.95
CA GLU A 393 -17.82 5.58 16.06
C GLU A 393 -19.20 6.09 16.54
N ASN A 394 -20.28 5.46 16.09
CA ASN A 394 -21.65 5.80 16.45
C ASN A 394 -22.07 5.26 17.83
N HIS A 395 -21.25 4.38 18.45
CA HIS A 395 -21.59 3.78 19.73
C HIS A 395 -21.61 4.82 20.87
N PRO A 396 -22.67 4.86 21.71
CA PRO A 396 -22.89 5.95 22.66
C PRO A 396 -21.86 5.99 23.79
N THR A 397 -21.25 4.88 24.16
CA THR A 397 -20.39 4.79 25.35
C THR A 397 -19.04 4.14 25.07
N TRP A 398 -18.95 3.12 24.23
CA TRP A 398 -17.75 2.28 24.03
C TRP A 398 -16.50 3.07 23.66
N LYS A 399 -16.63 4.10 22.81
CA LYS A 399 -15.49 4.93 22.38
C LYS A 399 -14.91 5.80 23.50
N TYR A 400 -15.66 6.09 24.56
CA TYR A 400 -15.19 6.93 25.64
C TYR A 400 -14.47 6.10 26.71
N THR A 401 -13.29 6.54 27.10
CA THR A 401 -12.45 5.85 28.09
C THR A 401 -11.61 6.86 28.87
N LYS A 402 -10.74 6.35 29.72
CA LYS A 402 -9.71 7.14 30.39
C LYS A 402 -8.34 6.55 30.15
N CYS A 403 -7.35 7.40 30.00
CA CYS A 403 -5.97 6.97 29.97
C CYS A 403 -5.59 6.39 31.34
N LYS A 404 -5.25 5.12 31.41
CA LYS A 404 -4.93 4.42 32.67
C LYS A 404 -3.77 5.05 33.43
N LYS A 405 -2.76 5.54 32.69
CA LYS A 405 -1.56 6.15 33.29
C LYS A 405 -1.81 7.53 33.92
N THR A 406 -2.70 8.33 33.34
CA THR A 406 -2.91 9.72 33.76
C THR A 406 -4.27 9.99 34.37
N GLY A 407 -5.27 9.12 34.16
CA GLY A 407 -6.67 9.33 34.55
C GLY A 407 -7.44 10.33 33.69
N LEU A 408 -6.78 10.98 32.69
CA LEU A 408 -7.42 11.93 31.79
C LEU A 408 -8.41 11.23 30.86
N ASN A 409 -9.45 11.97 30.43
CA ASN A 409 -10.40 11.45 29.46
C ASN A 409 -9.74 11.19 28.11
N ALA A 410 -10.22 10.17 27.44
CA ALA A 410 -9.73 9.78 26.13
C ALA A 410 -10.84 9.17 25.27
N ILE A 411 -10.62 9.15 23.97
CA ILE A 411 -11.49 8.50 23.00
C ILE A 411 -10.69 7.33 22.37
N ARG A 412 -11.30 6.15 22.32
CA ARG A 412 -10.69 5.01 21.61
C ARG A 412 -10.71 5.24 20.12
N GLU A 413 -9.70 4.68 19.43
CA GLU A 413 -9.79 4.48 17.99
C GLU A 413 -11.02 3.63 17.67
N THR A 414 -11.74 4.02 16.64
CA THR A 414 -12.99 3.35 16.22
C THR A 414 -12.83 2.51 14.97
N ASP A 415 -11.69 2.61 14.29
CA ASP A 415 -11.33 1.70 13.21
C ASP A 415 -10.88 0.35 13.77
N THR A 416 -11.12 -0.70 13.00
CA THR A 416 -10.61 -2.05 13.24
C THR A 416 -9.49 -2.36 12.26
N LEU A 417 -8.69 -3.38 12.57
CA LEU A 417 -7.62 -3.85 11.68
C LEU A 417 -8.20 -4.51 10.42
N ASP A 418 -7.44 -4.45 9.34
CA ASP A 418 -7.65 -5.27 8.15
C ASP A 418 -7.56 -6.75 8.50
N THR A 419 -8.47 -7.56 7.95
CA THR A 419 -8.51 -9.01 8.21
C THR A 419 -7.25 -9.76 7.82
N PHE A 420 -6.48 -9.23 6.85
CA PHE A 420 -5.16 -9.79 6.53
C PHE A 420 -4.13 -9.61 7.65
N PHE A 421 -4.31 -8.65 8.53
CA PHE A 421 -3.47 -8.50 9.71
C PHE A 421 -3.64 -9.72 10.64
N GLU A 422 -4.87 -10.19 10.80
CA GLU A 422 -5.23 -11.36 11.60
C GLU A 422 -4.65 -12.64 11.01
N SER A 423 -4.74 -12.81 9.69
CA SER A 423 -4.25 -14.00 8.99
C SER A 423 -2.76 -13.96 8.62
N SER A 424 -2.02 -12.92 9.04
CA SER A 424 -0.58 -12.82 8.74
C SER A 424 0.31 -13.71 9.61
N TRP A 425 -0.16 -14.21 10.74
CA TRP A 425 0.65 -14.91 11.75
C TRP A 425 0.04 -16.21 12.30
N TYR A 426 -1.12 -16.64 11.80
CA TYR A 426 -1.87 -17.79 12.32
C TYR A 426 -1.08 -19.09 12.30
N GLN A 427 -0.16 -19.27 11.33
CA GLN A 427 0.71 -20.43 11.25
C GLN A 427 1.53 -20.61 12.53
N SER A 428 2.08 -19.51 13.02
CA SER A 428 2.84 -19.49 14.27
C SER A 428 1.96 -19.74 15.48
N ARG A 429 0.72 -19.25 15.47
CA ARG A 429 -0.23 -19.45 16.56
C ARG A 429 -0.71 -20.91 16.67
N PHE A 430 -0.85 -21.63 15.55
CA PHE A 430 -1.15 -23.07 15.57
C PHE A 430 -0.12 -23.87 16.35
N CYS A 431 1.11 -23.41 16.40
CA CYS A 431 2.16 -24.11 17.18
C CYS A 431 1.89 -24.08 18.68
N SER A 432 1.28 -22.99 19.19
CA SER A 432 1.01 -22.79 20.62
C SER A 432 -0.32 -22.06 20.84
N PRO A 433 -1.48 -22.65 20.45
CA PRO A 433 -2.76 -21.94 20.40
C PRO A 433 -3.26 -21.49 21.77
N ASN A 434 -2.89 -22.20 22.83
CA ASN A 434 -3.32 -21.98 24.19
C ASN A 434 -2.28 -21.23 25.05
N ASP A 435 -1.20 -20.76 24.45
CA ASP A 435 -0.22 -19.96 25.19
C ASP A 435 -0.83 -18.58 25.52
N ASP A 436 -0.95 -18.29 26.82
CA ASP A 436 -1.48 -17.01 27.33
C ASP A 436 -0.38 -16.02 27.75
N LYS A 437 0.89 -16.42 27.67
CA LYS A 437 2.07 -15.65 28.07
C LYS A 437 2.78 -14.98 26.90
N SER A 438 2.71 -15.59 25.73
CA SER A 438 3.34 -15.09 24.52
C SER A 438 2.46 -15.21 23.29
N MET A 439 2.68 -14.31 22.32
CA MET A 439 2.04 -14.38 21.01
C MET A 439 2.41 -15.67 20.28
N ILE A 440 3.71 -15.99 20.31
CA ILE A 440 4.30 -17.19 19.69
C ILE A 440 5.09 -17.92 20.78
N GLY A 441 4.71 -19.15 21.06
CA GLY A 441 5.37 -20.00 22.06
C GLY A 441 6.58 -20.75 21.50
N ASP A 442 7.36 -21.37 22.40
CA ASP A 442 8.58 -22.09 22.04
C ASP A 442 8.37 -23.26 21.09
N GLU A 443 7.17 -23.83 21.04
CA GLU A 443 6.84 -24.92 20.10
C GLU A 443 6.96 -24.49 18.63
N ALA A 444 6.88 -23.20 18.33
CA ALA A 444 7.11 -22.67 16.99
C ALA A 444 8.50 -23.03 16.45
N ASN A 445 9.51 -23.10 17.30
CA ASN A 445 10.88 -23.50 16.91
C ASN A 445 10.96 -24.94 16.41
N TYR A 446 10.03 -25.80 16.83
CA TYR A 446 9.93 -27.18 16.40
C TYR A 446 9.08 -27.37 15.15
N TRP A 447 7.96 -26.64 15.03
CA TRP A 447 6.96 -26.86 13.98
C TRP A 447 7.18 -26.01 12.72
N LEU A 448 7.89 -24.89 12.83
CA LEU A 448 8.16 -24.02 11.69
C LEU A 448 9.55 -24.29 11.09
N PRO A 449 9.74 -24.05 9.78
CA PRO A 449 8.77 -23.52 8.82
C PRO A 449 7.69 -24.54 8.44
N VAL A 450 6.60 -24.04 7.81
CA VAL A 450 5.51 -24.88 7.29
C VAL A 450 6.03 -25.72 6.12
N ASP A 451 5.89 -27.07 6.19
CA ASP A 451 6.37 -27.96 5.13
C ASP A 451 5.44 -27.99 3.91
N ILE A 452 4.12 -27.93 4.15
CA ILE A 452 3.11 -27.97 3.09
C ILE A 452 2.01 -26.97 3.41
N TYR A 453 1.73 -26.08 2.47
CA TYR A 453 0.62 -25.14 2.49
C TYR A 453 -0.35 -25.49 1.36
N ILE A 454 -1.64 -25.71 1.72
CA ILE A 454 -2.69 -26.17 0.79
C ILE A 454 -3.80 -25.14 0.71
#